data_b1e456609d3e819af60b4438f729604c
#
_entry.id   b1e456609d3e819af60b4438f729604c
#
_cell.length_a   1.000
_cell.length_b   1.000
_cell.length_c   1.000
_cell.angle_alpha   90.00
_cell.angle_beta   90.00
_cell.angle_gamma   90.00
#
_symmetry.space_group_name_H-M   'P 1'
#
loop_
_entity.id
_entity.type
_entity.pdbx_description
1 polymer ?
#
loop_
_entity_poly.entity_id
_entity_poly.type
_entity_poly.pdbx_seq_one_letter_code
_entity_poly.pdbx_strand_id
1 'polypeptide(L)'
;MKALWTQETAEFHGEFFNFPPVRSYPKPAQKPYPPIVLGGGAKNVLQRVVDHADGWLPNRVSPEDLRTARKELDRLATIAGRDPASITISVHGQVPTRDIVLPLLEAGADRVIIRTVHKNTEAEMTELLEKVAADLIR
;
A
#
# COMPACT_ATOMS: atom_id res chain seq x y z
N MET A 1 -1.94 15.74 -7.07
CA MET A 1 -3.06 14.78 -7.19
C MET A 1 -4.20 15.08 -6.22
N LYS A 2 -3.97 15.20 -4.90
CA LYS A 2 -5.04 15.49 -3.92
C LYS A 2 -5.90 16.68 -4.32
N ALA A 3 -5.28 17.83 -4.69
CA ALA A 3 -6.02 19.01 -5.17
C ALA A 3 -6.96 18.68 -6.35
N LEU A 4 -6.47 17.97 -7.37
CA LEU A 4 -7.28 17.57 -8.52
C LEU A 4 -8.48 16.67 -8.14
N TRP A 5 -8.35 15.87 -7.11
CA TRP A 5 -9.42 14.97 -6.65
C TRP A 5 -10.44 15.62 -5.74
N THR A 6 -10.03 16.65 -4.96
CA THR A 6 -10.87 17.22 -3.90
C THR A 6 -11.46 18.59 -4.25
N GLN A 7 -10.78 19.39 -5.09
CA GLN A 7 -11.23 20.71 -5.45
C GLN A 7 -12.00 20.71 -6.76
N GLU A 8 -13.03 21.53 -6.88
CA GLU A 8 -13.79 21.67 -8.12
C GLU A 8 -12.91 22.20 -9.26
N THR A 9 -12.19 23.25 -8.96
CA THR A 9 -11.13 23.80 -9.82
C THR A 9 -9.84 23.77 -9.02
N ALA A 10 -8.82 23.06 -9.52
CA ALA A 10 -7.56 22.87 -8.85
C ALA A 10 -6.43 23.61 -9.58
N GLU A 11 -5.57 24.24 -8.82
CA GLU A 11 -4.28 24.79 -9.28
C GLU A 11 -3.16 24.30 -8.36
N PHE A 12 -1.93 24.36 -8.83
CA PHE A 12 -0.78 23.97 -8.04
C PHE A 12 0.47 24.76 -8.48
N HIS A 13 1.16 25.35 -7.50
CA HIS A 13 2.39 26.11 -7.69
C HIS A 13 3.48 25.54 -6.79
N GLY A 14 4.31 24.65 -7.34
CA GLY A 14 5.40 24.00 -6.63
C GLY A 14 6.71 24.08 -7.43
N GLU A 15 7.79 23.64 -6.81
CA GLU A 15 9.12 23.65 -7.40
C GLU A 15 9.20 22.82 -8.70
N PHE A 16 8.60 21.61 -8.72
CA PHE A 16 8.69 20.67 -9.83
C PHE A 16 7.44 20.63 -10.71
N PHE A 17 6.28 21.02 -10.17
CA PHE A 17 5.01 21.00 -10.88
C PHE A 17 4.31 22.33 -10.71
N ASN A 18 3.85 22.86 -11.81
CA ASN A 18 3.11 24.12 -11.85
C ASN A 18 2.02 23.99 -12.90
N PHE A 19 0.76 24.20 -12.51
CA PHE A 19 -0.34 24.23 -13.46
C PHE A 19 -1.41 25.25 -13.05
N PRO A 20 -2.00 25.97 -14.05
CA PRO A 20 -3.06 26.94 -13.83
C PRO A 20 -4.35 26.25 -13.39
N PRO A 21 -5.40 27.01 -13.01
CA PRO A 21 -6.71 26.45 -12.66
C PRO A 21 -7.25 25.51 -13.73
N VAL A 22 -7.48 24.25 -13.35
CA VAL A 22 -8.00 23.19 -14.22
C VAL A 22 -9.14 22.43 -13.52
N ARG A 23 -10.05 21.89 -14.29
CA ARG A 23 -11.10 20.97 -13.83
C ARG A 23 -10.76 19.55 -14.22
N SER A 24 -10.85 18.60 -13.27
CA SER A 24 -10.61 17.18 -13.47
C SER A 24 -11.84 16.38 -13.08
N TYR A 25 -12.50 15.77 -14.02
CA TYR A 25 -13.71 14.95 -13.84
C TYR A 25 -13.63 13.63 -14.60
N PRO A 26 -14.29 12.56 -14.09
CA PRO A 26 -15.10 12.52 -12.86
C PRO A 26 -14.25 12.60 -11.59
N LYS A 27 -14.84 13.12 -10.50
CA LYS A 27 -14.21 13.06 -9.17
C LYS A 27 -14.27 11.64 -8.61
N PRO A 28 -13.28 11.21 -7.76
CA PRO A 28 -13.35 9.94 -7.10
C PRO A 28 -14.64 9.75 -6.29
N ALA A 29 -15.22 8.55 -6.36
CA ALA A 29 -16.36 8.18 -5.52
C ALA A 29 -15.97 8.11 -4.05
N GLN A 30 -14.75 7.61 -3.75
CA GLN A 30 -14.20 7.59 -2.40
C GLN A 30 -13.87 9.01 -1.92
N LYS A 31 -14.21 9.29 -0.66
CA LYS A 31 -13.97 10.58 -0.04
C LYS A 31 -12.96 10.46 1.12
N PRO A 32 -12.06 11.43 1.31
CA PRO A 32 -11.87 12.62 0.46
C PRO A 32 -11.25 12.31 -0.90
N TYR A 33 -10.55 11.17 -1.04
CA TYR A 33 -9.93 10.64 -2.27
C TYR A 33 -9.56 9.16 -2.06
N PRO A 34 -9.24 8.39 -3.12
CA PRO A 34 -8.73 7.03 -2.99
C PRO A 34 -7.43 6.99 -2.18
N PRO A 35 -7.22 5.98 -1.32
CA PRO A 35 -5.98 5.85 -0.55
C PRO A 35 -4.74 5.88 -1.45
N ILE A 36 -3.75 6.67 -1.04
CA ILE A 36 -2.45 6.75 -1.73
C ILE A 36 -1.49 5.78 -1.04
N VAL A 37 -0.95 4.85 -1.80
CA VAL A 37 0.03 3.89 -1.28
C VAL A 37 1.38 4.11 -1.96
N LEU A 38 2.44 4.30 -1.18
CA LEU A 38 3.81 4.46 -1.69
C LEU A 38 4.56 3.14 -1.66
N GLY A 39 5.13 2.77 -2.80
CA GLY A 39 5.94 1.56 -2.95
C GLY A 39 7.42 1.80 -2.68
N GLY A 40 8.14 0.68 -2.52
CA GLY A 40 9.59 0.65 -2.49
C GLY A 40 10.21 0.57 -1.10
N GLY A 41 11.58 0.52 -1.09
CA GLY A 41 12.41 0.38 0.10
C GLY A 41 13.52 1.44 0.20
N ALA A 42 13.35 2.63 -0.41
CA ALA A 42 14.33 3.71 -0.32
C ALA A 42 14.50 4.16 1.15
N LYS A 43 15.70 4.65 1.50
CA LYS A 43 16.07 5.03 2.87
C LYS A 43 15.05 5.93 3.59
N ASN A 44 14.38 6.82 2.84
CA ASN A 44 13.40 7.78 3.40
C ASN A 44 11.94 7.42 3.07
N VAL A 45 11.66 6.18 2.64
CA VAL A 45 10.29 5.81 2.19
C VAL A 45 9.27 5.93 3.32
N LEU A 46 9.60 5.50 4.53
CA LEU A 46 8.69 5.54 5.67
C LEU A 46 8.32 6.98 6.06
N GLN A 47 9.29 7.90 6.06
CA GLN A 47 9.00 9.33 6.29
C GLN A 47 8.06 9.86 5.20
N ARG A 48 8.30 9.55 3.93
CA ARG A 48 7.44 9.99 2.83
C ARG A 48 6.02 9.40 2.92
N VAL A 49 5.88 8.18 3.44
CA VAL A 49 4.57 7.58 3.70
C VAL A 49 3.83 8.40 4.76
N VAL A 50 4.49 8.72 5.87
CA VAL A 50 3.88 9.53 6.94
C VAL A 50 3.46 10.91 6.43
N ASP A 51 4.29 11.55 5.61
CA ASP A 51 4.04 12.92 5.14
C ASP A 51 2.94 12.98 4.06
N HIS A 52 2.81 11.95 3.22
CA HIS A 52 2.07 12.10 1.96
C HIS A 52 1.08 10.99 1.62
N ALA A 53 1.18 9.81 2.25
CA ALA A 53 0.45 8.61 1.85
C ALA A 53 -0.44 8.03 2.96
N ASP A 54 -1.31 7.11 2.56
CA ASP A 54 -2.23 6.38 3.44
C ASP A 54 -1.74 4.93 3.68
N GLY A 55 -0.66 4.54 2.99
CA GLY A 55 -0.07 3.21 3.17
C GLY A 55 1.30 3.05 2.54
N TRP A 56 1.98 1.97 2.93
CA TRP A 56 3.26 1.52 2.42
C TRP A 56 3.14 0.18 1.71
N LEU A 57 3.81 0.04 0.56
CA LEU A 57 3.83 -1.17 -0.26
C LEU A 57 5.26 -1.67 -0.45
N PRO A 58 5.87 -2.33 0.55
CA PRO A 58 7.17 -2.97 0.38
C PRO A 58 7.07 -4.19 -0.55
N ASN A 59 8.16 -4.48 -1.25
CA ASN A 59 8.29 -5.67 -2.07
C ASN A 59 9.24 -6.67 -1.40
N ARG A 60 8.78 -7.91 -1.18
CA ARG A 60 9.58 -9.04 -0.68
C ARG A 60 10.38 -8.73 0.60
N VAL A 61 9.73 -8.14 1.58
CA VAL A 61 10.33 -7.86 2.88
C VAL A 61 10.28 -9.12 3.77
N SER A 62 11.30 -9.31 4.61
CA SER A 62 11.26 -10.36 5.64
C SER A 62 10.33 -9.97 6.79
N PRO A 63 9.80 -10.94 7.57
CA PRO A 63 9.00 -10.62 8.76
C PRO A 63 9.77 -9.79 9.81
N GLU A 64 11.08 -10.00 9.95
CA GLU A 64 11.92 -9.26 10.88
C GLU A 64 12.10 -7.79 10.45
N ASP A 65 12.45 -7.59 9.16
CA ASP A 65 12.55 -6.25 8.59
C ASP A 65 11.20 -5.52 8.64
N LEU A 66 10.10 -6.24 8.41
CA LEU A 66 8.76 -5.67 8.48
C LEU A 66 8.41 -5.21 9.89
N ARG A 67 8.71 -6.00 10.94
CA ARG A 67 8.50 -5.59 12.34
C ARG A 67 9.30 -4.33 12.67
N THR A 68 10.54 -4.27 12.20
CA THR A 68 11.40 -3.10 12.39
C THR A 68 10.83 -1.87 11.68
N ALA A 69 10.41 -2.04 10.42
CA ALA A 69 9.80 -0.97 9.64
C ALA A 69 8.46 -0.50 10.23
N ARG A 70 7.61 -1.42 10.74
CA ARG A 70 6.34 -1.08 11.41
C ARG A 70 6.58 -0.20 12.63
N LYS A 71 7.52 -0.59 13.50
CA LYS A 71 7.88 0.20 14.68
C LYS A 71 8.37 1.61 14.33
N GLU A 72 9.19 1.69 13.29
CA GLU A 72 9.70 2.99 12.84
C GLU A 72 8.61 3.85 12.20
N LEU A 73 7.70 3.24 11.44
CA LEU A 73 6.55 3.91 10.85
C LEU A 73 5.61 4.48 11.94
N ASP A 74 5.35 3.68 12.98
CA ASP A 74 4.53 4.09 14.14
C ASP A 74 5.17 5.25 14.89
N ARG A 75 6.50 5.20 15.12
CA ARG A 75 7.27 6.26 15.76
C ARG A 75 7.19 7.57 14.94
N LEU A 76 7.41 7.50 13.64
CA LEU A 76 7.36 8.65 12.75
C LEU A 76 5.96 9.25 12.68
N ALA A 77 4.92 8.42 12.58
CA ALA A 77 3.53 8.85 12.58
C ALA A 77 3.17 9.59 13.88
N THR A 78 3.56 9.03 15.03
CA THR A 78 3.34 9.66 16.34
C THR A 78 4.02 11.03 16.44
N ILE A 79 5.26 11.16 16.00
CA ILE A 79 5.99 12.43 15.99
C ILE A 79 5.28 13.46 15.10
N ALA A 80 4.73 13.02 13.96
CA ALA A 80 3.96 13.86 13.04
C ALA A 80 2.52 14.17 13.51
N GLY A 81 2.13 13.71 14.71
CA GLY A 81 0.77 13.88 15.23
C GLY A 81 -0.29 13.08 14.46
N ARG A 82 0.13 12.04 13.74
CA ARG A 82 -0.74 11.17 12.95
C ARG A 82 -0.97 9.86 13.68
N ASP A 83 -2.20 9.35 13.66
CA ASP A 83 -2.51 8.01 14.18
C ASP A 83 -1.77 6.94 13.38
N PRO A 84 -0.88 6.13 14.00
CA PRO A 84 -0.19 5.03 13.34
C PRO A 84 -1.12 4.01 12.68
N ALA A 85 -2.28 3.74 13.29
CA ALA A 85 -3.28 2.82 12.76
C ALA A 85 -3.93 3.30 11.45
N SER A 86 -3.80 4.60 11.13
CA SER A 86 -4.28 5.16 9.86
C SER A 86 -3.41 4.81 8.65
N ILE A 87 -2.23 4.18 8.87
CA ILE A 87 -1.27 3.85 7.82
C ILE A 87 -1.23 2.34 7.61
N THR A 88 -1.69 1.89 6.46
CA THR A 88 -1.71 0.46 6.12
C THR A 88 -0.40 -0.02 5.52
N ILE A 89 -0.01 -1.27 5.81
CA ILE A 89 1.13 -1.93 5.17
C ILE A 89 0.62 -3.08 4.30
N SER A 90 0.90 -3.02 3.00
CA SER A 90 0.55 -4.07 2.04
C SER A 90 1.82 -4.68 1.46
N VAL A 91 2.23 -5.85 1.93
CA VAL A 91 3.45 -6.52 1.43
C VAL A 91 3.19 -7.18 0.09
N HIS A 92 3.97 -6.82 -0.94
CA HIS A 92 3.77 -7.29 -2.31
C HIS A 92 4.75 -8.40 -2.71
N GLY A 93 4.32 -9.25 -3.63
CA GLY A 93 5.17 -10.19 -4.36
C GLY A 93 5.54 -11.46 -3.60
N GLN A 94 4.75 -11.86 -2.62
CA GLN A 94 5.00 -13.03 -1.79
C GLN A 94 4.52 -14.33 -2.44
N VAL A 95 5.17 -15.44 -2.08
CA VAL A 95 4.74 -16.79 -2.46
C VAL A 95 3.48 -17.14 -1.65
N PRO A 96 2.46 -17.76 -2.26
CA PRO A 96 1.17 -18.04 -1.61
C PRO A 96 1.22 -19.28 -0.72
N THR A 97 2.02 -19.28 0.33
CA THR A 97 2.09 -20.36 1.33
C THR A 97 1.91 -19.80 2.73
N ARG A 98 1.29 -20.59 3.64
CA ARG A 98 1.05 -20.17 5.04
C ARG A 98 2.33 -19.76 5.74
N ASP A 99 3.41 -20.53 5.56
CA ASP A 99 4.71 -20.30 6.21
C ASP A 99 5.34 -18.96 5.83
N ILE A 100 4.93 -18.36 4.72
CA ILE A 100 5.39 -17.04 4.28
C ILE A 100 4.37 -15.96 4.66
N VAL A 101 3.09 -16.22 4.46
CA VAL A 101 2.03 -15.23 4.63
C VAL A 101 1.75 -14.93 6.11
N LEU A 102 1.59 -15.97 6.95
CA LEU A 102 1.23 -15.77 8.35
C LEU A 102 2.29 -14.98 9.14
N PRO A 103 3.60 -15.27 9.05
CA PRO A 103 4.61 -14.48 9.74
C PRO A 103 4.65 -13.01 9.33
N LEU A 104 4.27 -12.68 8.09
CA LEU A 104 4.17 -11.29 7.64
C LEU A 104 2.95 -10.58 8.26
N LEU A 105 1.81 -11.24 8.37
CA LEU A 105 0.63 -10.70 9.07
C LEU A 105 0.94 -10.48 10.55
N GLU A 106 1.56 -11.46 11.21
CA GLU A 106 2.03 -11.35 12.60
C GLU A 106 3.09 -10.26 12.81
N ALA A 107 3.85 -9.95 11.75
CA ALA A 107 4.85 -8.89 11.77
C ALA A 107 4.27 -7.48 11.57
N GLY A 108 2.95 -7.36 11.35
CA GLY A 108 2.26 -6.09 11.22
C GLY A 108 1.90 -5.69 9.79
N ALA A 109 1.84 -6.64 8.85
CA ALA A 109 1.20 -6.40 7.57
C ALA A 109 -0.32 -6.42 7.72
N ASP A 110 -0.99 -5.41 7.18
CA ASP A 110 -2.46 -5.38 7.10
C ASP A 110 -2.96 -6.21 5.91
N ARG A 111 -2.10 -6.40 4.91
CA ARG A 111 -2.40 -7.15 3.70
C ARG A 111 -1.13 -7.79 3.13
N VAL A 112 -1.26 -9.01 2.64
CA VAL A 112 -0.22 -9.67 1.85
C VAL A 112 -0.75 -9.90 0.44
N ILE A 113 -0.06 -9.32 -0.56
CA ILE A 113 -0.38 -9.47 -1.98
C ILE A 113 0.49 -10.57 -2.53
N ILE A 114 -0.13 -11.71 -2.79
CA ILE A 114 0.54 -12.89 -3.31
C ILE A 114 0.81 -12.75 -4.81
N ARG A 115 1.89 -13.36 -5.27
CA ARG A 115 2.23 -13.50 -6.67
C ARG A 115 1.98 -14.93 -7.11
N THR A 116 1.00 -15.12 -7.96
CA THR A 116 0.74 -16.40 -8.61
C THR A 116 1.65 -16.61 -9.82
N VAL A 117 1.90 -17.85 -10.19
CA VAL A 117 2.52 -18.20 -11.47
C VAL A 117 1.50 -18.05 -12.59
N HIS A 118 1.99 -17.63 -13.76
CA HIS A 118 1.14 -17.55 -14.95
C HIS A 118 0.60 -18.95 -15.32
N LYS A 119 -0.68 -19.02 -15.68
CA LYS A 119 -1.36 -20.18 -16.20
C LYS A 119 -1.90 -19.90 -17.60
N ASN A 120 -1.99 -20.91 -18.43
CA ASN A 120 -2.34 -20.75 -19.84
C ASN A 120 -3.87 -20.73 -20.05
N THR A 121 -4.63 -21.28 -19.11
CA THR A 121 -6.09 -21.37 -19.20
C THR A 121 -6.76 -20.80 -17.97
N GLU A 122 -8.01 -20.38 -18.09
CA GLU A 122 -8.85 -19.92 -17.00
C GLU A 122 -9.08 -21.04 -15.98
N ALA A 123 -9.30 -22.27 -16.43
CA ALA A 123 -9.51 -23.41 -15.54
C ALA A 123 -8.30 -23.67 -14.62
N GLU A 124 -7.08 -23.67 -15.19
CA GLU A 124 -5.85 -23.84 -14.41
C GLU A 124 -5.62 -22.67 -13.42
N MET A 125 -6.00 -21.44 -13.78
CA MET A 125 -5.90 -20.32 -12.89
C MET A 125 -6.91 -20.42 -11.76
N THR A 126 -8.15 -20.80 -12.05
CA THR A 126 -9.21 -20.99 -11.06
C THR A 126 -8.81 -22.07 -10.04
N GLU A 127 -8.35 -23.23 -10.51
CA GLU A 127 -7.86 -24.31 -9.62
C GLU A 127 -6.72 -23.82 -8.71
N LEU A 128 -5.77 -23.07 -9.26
CA LEU A 128 -4.67 -22.49 -8.48
C LEU A 128 -5.19 -21.54 -7.40
N LEU A 129 -6.12 -20.66 -7.73
CA LEU A 129 -6.69 -19.68 -6.78
C LEU A 129 -7.50 -20.39 -5.68
N GLU A 130 -8.29 -21.39 -6.02
CA GLU A 130 -9.05 -22.19 -5.05
C GLU A 130 -8.12 -22.93 -4.09
N LYS A 131 -7.04 -23.53 -4.60
CA LYS A 131 -6.02 -24.18 -3.77
C LYS A 131 -5.34 -23.20 -2.82
N VAL A 132 -4.93 -22.02 -3.32
CA VAL A 132 -4.32 -20.96 -2.51
C VAL A 132 -5.30 -20.45 -1.45
N ALA A 133 -6.56 -20.23 -1.81
CA ALA A 133 -7.59 -19.80 -0.86
C ALA A 133 -7.83 -20.85 0.23
N ALA A 134 -7.90 -22.15 -0.14
CA ALA A 134 -8.05 -23.24 0.81
C ALA A 134 -6.88 -23.35 1.80
N ASP A 135 -5.66 -23.03 1.38
CA ASP A 135 -4.48 -23.06 2.23
C ASP A 135 -4.40 -21.83 3.15
N LEU A 136 -4.74 -20.64 2.68
CA LEU A 136 -4.52 -19.38 3.39
C LEU A 136 -5.71 -18.91 4.26
N ILE A 137 -6.95 -19.28 3.90
CA ILE A 137 -8.17 -18.73 4.53
C ILE A 137 -8.74 -19.64 5.65
N ARG A 138 -8.19 -20.81 5.84
CA ARG A 138 -8.64 -21.80 6.87
C ARG A 138 -7.91 -21.66 8.19
#